data_a6ea4ef9be10033b8bd7f41cbd30d72a
#
_entry.id   a6ea4ef9be10033b8bd7f41cbd30d72a
#
_cell.length_a   1.000
_cell.length_b   1.000
_cell.length_c   1.000
_cell.angle_alpha   90.00
_cell.angle_beta   90.00
_cell.angle_gamma   90.00
#
_symmetry.space_group_name_H-M   'P 1'
#
loop_
_entity.id
_entity.type
_entity.pdbx_description
1 polymer ?
#
loop_
_entity_poly.entity_id
_entity_poly.type
_entity_poly.pdbx_seq_one_letter_code
_entity_poly.pdbx_strand_id
1 'polypeptide(L)'
;MTTTVQQPLLILIAGPYRSGTGGDPASMAANLARLEQAAWPLFRAGHLPVIGEWVALPVLRSAGADVDDPLAEQVLYPAAERLLARCDAVLRLPGESTGADHDVAIARQRGLPVYHRVEDVPAVAVEDAA
;
A
#
# COMPACT_ATOMS: atom_id res chain seq x y z
N MET A 1 14.51 3.04 23.02
CA MET A 1 13.71 4.26 22.78
C MET A 1 12.80 4.06 21.57
N THR A 2 11.54 4.30 21.73
CA THR A 2 10.59 4.21 20.63
C THR A 2 10.66 5.51 19.83
N THR A 3 10.98 5.40 18.53
CA THR A 3 10.96 6.56 17.64
C THR A 3 9.51 6.93 17.35
N THR A 4 9.18 8.21 17.40
CA THR A 4 7.85 8.70 17.06
C THR A 4 7.95 9.79 16.00
N VAL A 5 6.84 10.01 15.29
CA VAL A 5 6.67 11.14 14.38
C VAL A 5 5.59 12.06 14.93
N GLN A 6 5.59 13.31 14.48
CA GLN A 6 4.71 14.32 15.05
C GLN A 6 3.32 14.34 14.42
N GLN A 7 3.18 13.82 13.21
CA GLN A 7 1.93 13.87 12.47
C GLN A 7 1.62 12.52 11.83
N PRO A 8 0.33 12.24 11.61
CA PRO A 8 -0.06 11.05 10.85
C PRO A 8 0.61 11.02 9.48
N LEU A 9 1.10 9.84 9.11
CA LEU A 9 1.66 9.60 7.78
C LEU A 9 0.61 8.91 6.92
N LEU A 10 0.54 9.30 5.66
CA LEU A 10 -0.18 8.52 4.66
C LEU A 10 0.77 7.44 4.15
N ILE A 11 0.47 6.18 4.46
CA ILE A 11 1.37 5.06 4.20
C ILE A 11 0.75 4.13 3.16
N LEU A 12 1.45 3.95 2.04
CA LEU A 12 1.06 2.95 1.05
C LEU A 12 1.50 1.58 1.51
N ILE A 13 0.55 0.65 1.66
CA ILE A 13 0.84 -0.76 1.89
C ILE A 13 1.02 -1.41 0.52
N ALA A 14 2.24 -1.85 0.22
CA ALA A 14 2.60 -2.45 -1.05
C ALA A 14 2.97 -3.92 -0.85
N GLY A 15 2.50 -4.78 -1.74
CA GLY A 15 2.77 -6.20 -1.69
C GLY A 15 2.04 -6.95 -2.80
N PRO A 16 2.14 -8.28 -2.81
CA PRO A 16 1.53 -9.08 -3.87
C PRO A 16 0.01 -8.96 -3.90
N TYR A 17 -0.53 -8.74 -5.10
CA TYR A 17 -1.97 -8.83 -5.37
C TYR A 17 -2.23 -9.84 -6.48
N ARG A 18 -1.79 -9.58 -7.70
CA ARG A 18 -1.95 -10.51 -8.84
C ARG A 18 -0.82 -11.53 -8.92
N SER A 19 0.33 -11.25 -8.34
CA SER A 19 1.51 -12.12 -8.42
C SER A 19 1.24 -13.47 -7.79
N GLY A 20 1.62 -14.54 -8.49
CA GLY A 20 1.51 -15.91 -8.00
C GLY A 20 0.10 -16.46 -7.99
N THR A 21 -0.88 -15.76 -8.56
CA THR A 21 -2.28 -16.17 -8.51
C THR A 21 -2.76 -16.90 -9.76
N GLY A 22 -2.00 -16.79 -10.87
CA GLY A 22 -2.44 -17.37 -12.16
C GLY A 22 -3.77 -16.80 -12.64
N GLY A 23 -4.17 -15.62 -12.15
CA GLY A 23 -5.44 -15.00 -12.50
C GLY A 23 -6.63 -15.50 -11.67
N ASP A 24 -6.39 -16.32 -10.64
CA ASP A 24 -7.45 -16.86 -9.79
C ASP A 24 -8.02 -15.79 -8.86
N PRO A 25 -9.34 -15.46 -8.98
CA PRO A 25 -9.95 -14.41 -8.15
C PRO A 25 -9.86 -14.66 -6.65
N ALA A 26 -9.99 -15.92 -6.20
CA ALA A 26 -9.90 -16.25 -4.79
C ALA A 26 -8.50 -16.03 -4.23
N SER A 27 -7.47 -16.34 -5.04
CA SER A 27 -6.06 -16.09 -4.65
C SER A 27 -5.76 -14.61 -4.59
N MET A 28 -6.30 -13.82 -5.52
CA MET A 28 -6.15 -12.36 -5.49
C MET A 28 -6.83 -11.76 -4.27
N ALA A 29 -8.03 -12.22 -3.94
CA ALA A 29 -8.75 -11.78 -2.75
C ALA A 29 -7.98 -12.11 -1.47
N ALA A 30 -7.37 -13.30 -1.40
CA ALA A 30 -6.54 -13.69 -0.26
C ALA A 30 -5.29 -12.80 -0.13
N ASN A 31 -4.66 -12.45 -1.25
CA ASN A 31 -3.53 -11.52 -1.25
C ASN A 31 -3.95 -10.14 -0.75
N LEU A 32 -5.07 -9.61 -1.23
CA LEU A 32 -5.56 -8.33 -0.77
C LEU A 32 -5.88 -8.34 0.72
N ALA A 33 -6.51 -9.41 1.21
CA ALA A 33 -6.82 -9.56 2.63
C ALA A 33 -5.54 -9.56 3.48
N ARG A 34 -4.46 -10.15 2.97
CA ARG A 34 -3.16 -10.15 3.66
C ARG A 34 -2.59 -8.74 3.77
N LEU A 35 -2.70 -7.94 2.71
CA LEU A 35 -2.29 -6.53 2.77
C LEU A 35 -3.14 -5.75 3.77
N GLU A 36 -4.45 -6.02 3.78
CA GLU A 36 -5.39 -5.35 4.67
C GLU A 36 -5.14 -5.62 6.15
N GLN A 37 -4.51 -6.75 6.47
CA GLN A 37 -4.16 -7.07 7.86
C GLN A 37 -3.19 -6.04 8.47
N ALA A 38 -2.40 -5.36 7.65
CA ALA A 38 -1.50 -4.31 8.12
C ALA A 38 -2.22 -2.99 8.41
N ALA A 39 -3.43 -2.81 7.89
CA ALA A 39 -4.13 -1.52 7.99
C ALA A 39 -4.47 -1.15 9.44
N TRP A 40 -5.00 -2.09 10.22
CA TRP A 40 -5.39 -1.80 11.61
C TRP A 40 -4.21 -1.39 12.49
N PRO A 41 -3.09 -2.15 12.53
CA PRO A 41 -1.97 -1.73 13.37
C PRO A 41 -1.37 -0.39 12.94
N LEU A 42 -1.36 -0.06 11.65
CA LEU A 42 -0.91 1.25 11.20
C LEU A 42 -1.87 2.36 11.63
N PHE A 43 -3.17 2.13 11.52
CA PHE A 43 -4.17 3.09 11.96
C PHE A 43 -4.08 3.32 13.47
N ARG A 44 -3.93 2.24 14.23
CA ARG A 44 -3.79 2.32 15.68
C ARG A 44 -2.53 3.08 16.10
N ALA A 45 -1.48 3.01 15.29
CA ALA A 45 -0.26 3.79 15.52
C ALA A 45 -0.42 5.28 15.17
N GLY A 46 -1.58 5.68 14.67
CA GLY A 46 -1.91 7.07 14.37
C GLY A 46 -1.83 7.46 12.91
N HIS A 47 -1.59 6.50 12.01
CA HIS A 47 -1.40 6.78 10.58
C HIS A 47 -2.65 6.51 9.76
N LEU A 48 -2.61 6.94 8.50
CA LEU A 48 -3.64 6.61 7.52
C LEU A 48 -3.04 5.60 6.53
N PRO A 49 -3.44 4.32 6.61
CA PRO A 49 -3.00 3.34 5.63
C PRO A 49 -3.83 3.43 4.35
N VAL A 50 -3.21 3.15 3.22
CA VAL A 50 -3.90 3.03 1.94
C VAL A 50 -3.27 1.89 1.14
N ILE A 51 -4.12 1.18 0.40
CA ILE A 51 -3.70 0.12 -0.52
C ILE A 51 -4.08 0.58 -1.92
N GLY A 52 -3.15 0.45 -2.87
CA GLY A 52 -3.39 0.91 -4.24
C GLY A 52 -4.63 0.32 -4.86
N GLU A 53 -4.90 -0.97 -4.62
CA GLU A 53 -6.06 -1.69 -5.13
C GLU A 53 -7.38 -1.13 -4.62
N TRP A 54 -7.41 -0.51 -3.44
CA TRP A 54 -8.62 0.13 -2.93
C TRP A 54 -9.08 1.30 -3.82
N VAL A 55 -8.14 1.95 -4.49
CA VAL A 55 -8.43 3.04 -5.42
C VAL A 55 -8.54 2.51 -6.84
N ALA A 56 -7.61 1.67 -7.24
CA ALA A 56 -7.49 1.21 -8.62
C ALA A 56 -8.63 0.31 -9.06
N LEU A 57 -9.09 -0.61 -8.18
CA LEU A 57 -10.16 -1.55 -8.56
C LEU A 57 -11.49 -0.86 -8.82
N PRO A 58 -11.95 0.08 -7.99
CA PRO A 58 -13.16 0.85 -8.32
C PRO A 58 -13.03 1.67 -9.60
N VAL A 59 -11.86 2.24 -9.86
CA VAL A 59 -11.63 2.99 -11.12
C VAL A 59 -11.74 2.05 -12.31
N LEU A 60 -11.11 0.89 -12.21
CA LEU A 60 -11.15 -0.11 -13.29
C LEU A 60 -12.58 -0.58 -13.57
N ARG A 61 -13.34 -0.89 -12.51
CA ARG A 61 -14.73 -1.30 -12.64
C ARG A 61 -15.60 -0.18 -13.22
N SER A 62 -15.32 1.07 -12.87
CA SER A 62 -16.00 2.23 -13.44
C SER A 62 -15.75 2.34 -14.95
N ALA A 63 -14.62 1.85 -15.43
CA ALA A 63 -14.33 1.79 -16.87
C ALA A 63 -14.96 0.57 -17.56
N GLY A 64 -15.71 -0.27 -16.82
CA GLY A 64 -16.33 -1.46 -17.37
C GLY A 64 -15.39 -2.65 -17.53
N ALA A 65 -14.25 -2.65 -16.82
CA ALA A 65 -13.24 -3.69 -16.95
C ALA A 65 -12.97 -4.38 -15.61
N ASP A 66 -12.25 -5.50 -15.67
CA ASP A 66 -11.82 -6.24 -14.50
C ASP A 66 -10.30 -6.48 -14.59
N VAL A 67 -9.72 -7.12 -13.58
CA VAL A 67 -8.27 -7.31 -13.47
C VAL A 67 -7.68 -8.21 -14.53
N ASP A 68 -8.49 -9.04 -15.20
CA ASP A 68 -8.07 -9.86 -16.34
C ASP A 68 -8.08 -9.10 -17.68
N ASP A 69 -8.61 -7.89 -17.70
CA ASP A 69 -8.65 -7.04 -18.89
C ASP A 69 -7.27 -6.41 -19.10
N PRO A 70 -6.82 -6.27 -20.37
CA PRO A 70 -5.57 -5.54 -20.67
C PRO A 70 -5.54 -4.11 -20.11
N LEU A 71 -6.70 -3.49 -19.91
CA LEU A 71 -6.80 -2.16 -19.31
C LEU A 71 -6.30 -2.11 -17.87
N ALA A 72 -6.24 -3.25 -17.18
CA ALA A 72 -5.87 -3.29 -15.76
C ALA A 72 -4.50 -2.65 -15.51
N GLU A 73 -3.49 -2.93 -16.35
CA GLU A 73 -2.16 -2.34 -16.16
C GLU A 73 -2.17 -0.83 -16.37
N GLN A 74 -3.04 -0.33 -17.24
CA GLN A 74 -3.17 1.11 -17.50
C GLN A 74 -3.87 1.84 -16.36
N VAL A 75 -4.47 1.12 -15.42
CA VAL A 75 -5.13 1.70 -14.23
C VAL A 75 -4.33 1.42 -12.96
N LEU A 76 -3.91 0.17 -12.75
CA LEU A 76 -3.25 -0.24 -11.52
C LEU A 76 -1.91 0.49 -11.31
N TYR A 77 -1.05 0.53 -12.33
CA TYR A 77 0.24 1.19 -12.20
C TYR A 77 0.12 2.71 -12.04
N PRO A 78 -0.62 3.43 -12.90
CA PRO A 78 -0.78 4.86 -12.70
C PRO A 78 -1.49 5.24 -11.40
N ALA A 79 -2.43 4.42 -10.92
CA ALA A 79 -3.09 4.67 -9.64
C ALA A 79 -2.08 4.63 -8.49
N ALA A 80 -1.22 3.62 -8.47
CA ALA A 80 -0.17 3.51 -7.45
C ALA A 80 0.81 4.68 -7.54
N GLU A 81 1.24 5.06 -8.74
CA GLU A 81 2.15 6.19 -8.94
C GLU A 81 1.54 7.50 -8.45
N ARG A 82 0.26 7.74 -8.76
CA ARG A 82 -0.44 8.95 -8.31
C ARG A 82 -0.64 8.98 -6.80
N LEU A 83 -0.92 7.83 -6.19
CA LEU A 83 -0.97 7.72 -4.74
C LEU A 83 0.39 8.02 -4.11
N LEU A 84 1.46 7.42 -4.64
CA LEU A 84 2.82 7.64 -4.15
C LEU A 84 3.22 9.11 -4.19
N ALA A 85 2.70 9.86 -5.17
CA ALA A 85 2.94 11.30 -5.24
C ALA A 85 2.37 12.04 -4.03
N ARG A 86 1.46 11.43 -3.28
CA ARG A 86 0.83 12.01 -2.09
C ARG A 86 1.20 11.31 -0.81
N CYS A 87 1.83 10.14 -0.88
CA CYS A 87 2.19 9.36 0.30
C CYS A 87 3.43 9.91 1.00
N ASP A 88 3.51 9.62 2.29
CA ASP A 88 4.64 10.00 3.15
C ASP A 88 5.60 8.84 3.37
N ALA A 89 5.16 7.61 3.15
CA ALA A 89 5.96 6.41 3.39
C ALA A 89 5.36 5.21 2.67
N VAL A 90 6.14 4.16 2.56
CA VAL A 90 5.70 2.86 2.01
C VAL A 90 6.00 1.77 3.02
N LEU A 91 5.03 0.87 3.22
CA LEU A 91 5.23 -0.39 3.91
C LEU A 91 5.20 -1.50 2.87
N ARG A 92 6.38 -2.09 2.60
CA ARG A 92 6.55 -3.18 1.64
C ARG A 92 6.44 -4.51 2.36
N LEU A 93 5.31 -5.19 2.21
CA LEU A 93 5.10 -6.51 2.80
C LEU A 93 5.78 -7.59 1.97
N PRO A 94 6.12 -8.75 2.57
CA PRO A 94 6.89 -9.79 1.88
C PRO A 94 6.13 -10.42 0.71
N GLY A 95 6.89 -11.00 -0.19
CA GLY A 95 6.39 -11.76 -1.33
C GLY A 95 6.80 -11.14 -2.65
N GLU A 96 6.93 -11.97 -3.67
CA GLU A 96 7.30 -11.52 -4.99
C GLU A 96 6.19 -10.68 -5.59
N SER A 97 6.53 -9.45 -6.03
CA SER A 97 5.58 -8.54 -6.64
C SER A 97 6.33 -7.48 -7.45
N THR A 98 6.17 -7.53 -8.75
CA THR A 98 6.74 -6.51 -9.66
C THR A 98 6.15 -5.13 -9.37
N GLY A 99 4.84 -5.06 -9.13
CA GLY A 99 4.17 -3.80 -8.80
C GLY A 99 4.68 -3.19 -7.51
N ALA A 100 4.83 -3.99 -6.46
CA ALA A 100 5.32 -3.51 -5.18
C ALA A 100 6.79 -3.09 -5.27
N ASP A 101 7.60 -3.80 -6.05
CA ASP A 101 9.00 -3.42 -6.28
C ASP A 101 9.08 -2.08 -7.04
N HIS A 102 8.17 -1.85 -7.98
CA HIS A 102 8.06 -0.59 -8.70
C HIS A 102 7.69 0.55 -7.74
N ASP A 103 6.76 0.32 -6.83
CA ASP A 103 6.36 1.29 -5.82
C ASP A 103 7.54 1.68 -4.92
N VAL A 104 8.34 0.69 -4.50
CA VAL A 104 9.53 0.92 -3.68
C VAL A 104 10.56 1.77 -4.44
N ALA A 105 10.78 1.47 -5.73
CA ALA A 105 11.72 2.24 -6.54
C ALA A 105 11.29 3.71 -6.63
N ILE A 106 10.02 3.99 -6.86
CA ILE A 106 9.50 5.36 -6.88
C ILE A 106 9.65 6.03 -5.52
N ALA A 107 9.31 5.33 -4.45
CA ALA A 107 9.43 5.87 -3.09
C ALA A 107 10.88 6.27 -2.79
N ARG A 108 11.83 5.44 -3.14
CA ARG A 108 13.26 5.73 -2.94
C ARG A 108 13.73 6.92 -3.76
N GLN A 109 13.29 7.03 -5.01
CA GLN A 109 13.59 8.18 -5.84
C GLN A 109 13.09 9.48 -5.24
N ARG A 110 11.96 9.42 -4.54
CA ARG A 110 11.35 10.59 -3.90
C ARG A 110 11.85 10.82 -2.48
N GLY A 111 12.74 9.97 -1.98
CA GLY A 111 13.26 10.09 -0.62
C GLY A 111 12.27 9.69 0.46
N LEU A 112 11.23 8.93 0.12
CA LEU A 112 10.27 8.45 1.10
C LEU A 112 10.84 7.26 1.88
N PRO A 113 10.58 7.17 3.19
CA PRO A 113 10.97 5.99 3.94
C PRO A 113 10.21 4.75 3.46
N VAL A 114 10.91 3.63 3.40
CA VAL A 114 10.35 2.33 3.05
C VAL A 114 10.56 1.40 4.24
N TYR A 115 9.45 0.92 4.80
CA TYR A 115 9.47 -0.04 5.89
C TYR A 115 9.11 -1.42 5.36
N HIS A 116 9.63 -2.45 6.00
CA HIS A 116 9.36 -3.85 5.62
C HIS A 116 8.53 -4.60 6.67
N ARG A 117 8.36 -4.00 7.85
CA ARG A 117 7.57 -4.56 8.93
C ARG A 117 6.76 -3.45 9.59
N VAL A 118 5.55 -3.79 10.01
CA VAL A 118 4.69 -2.84 10.73
C VAL A 118 5.41 -2.31 11.99
N GLU A 119 6.16 -3.17 12.68
CA GLU A 119 6.86 -2.83 13.91
C GLU A 119 7.95 -1.76 13.70
N ASP A 120 8.43 -1.61 12.47
CA ASP A 120 9.46 -0.62 12.15
C ASP A 120 8.87 0.77 11.86
N VAL A 121 7.55 0.87 11.70
CA VAL A 121 6.90 2.15 11.43
C VAL A 121 6.77 2.93 12.74
N PRO A 122 7.32 4.15 12.81
CA PRO A 122 7.21 4.93 14.06
C PRO A 122 5.78 5.35 14.31
N ALA A 123 5.33 5.25 15.55
CA ALA A 123 4.00 5.70 15.95
C ALA A 123 3.94 7.23 15.98
N VAL A 124 2.73 7.77 15.84
CA VAL A 124 2.50 9.20 16.06
C VAL A 124 2.64 9.49 17.55
N ALA A 125 3.33 10.58 17.88
CA ALA A 125 3.48 10.99 19.26
C ALA A 125 2.12 11.30 19.88
N VAL A 126 1.84 10.66 21.02
CA VAL A 126 0.62 10.93 21.77
C VAL A 126 0.89 12.14 22.65
N GLU A 127 0.14 13.21 22.46
CA GLU A 127 0.16 14.31 23.38
C GLU A 127 -0.56 13.86 24.65
N ASP A 128 0.09 14.02 25.79
CA ASP A 128 -0.59 13.79 27.06
C ASP A 128 -1.78 14.74 27.13
N ALA A 129 -2.98 14.15 27.24
CA ALA A 129 -4.18 14.93 27.45
C ALA A 129 -4.07 15.56 28.83
N ALA A 130 -3.63 16.78 28.82
CA ALA A 130 -3.55 17.53 30.07
C ALA A 130 -4.96 17.90 30.54
#